data_c0e970eaa4881c17c321efff988ebc07
#
_entry.id   c0e970eaa4881c17c321efff988ebc07
#
_cell.length_a   1.000
_cell.length_b   1.000
_cell.length_c   1.000
_cell.angle_alpha   90.00
_cell.angle_beta   90.00
_cell.angle_gamma   90.00
#
_symmetry.space_group_name_H-M   'P 1'
#
loop_
_entity.id
_entity.type
_entity.pdbx_description
1 polymer ?
#
loop_
_entity_poly.entity_id
_entity_poly.type
_entity_poly.pdbx_seq_one_letter_code
_entity_poly.pdbx_strand_id
1 'polypeptide(L)' 'MENKILFNYNNHFVIQNDIGDIEVINDLGDKFYIRLDDSKTNGNRKLVEMNFEQQLKSSIEYIDWVTLTKKTKN' A
#
# COMPACT_ATOMS: atom_id res chain seq x y z
N MET A 1 10.63 17.36 2.50
CA MET A 1 10.12 16.56 1.92
C MET A 1 8.71 16.26 2.02
N GLU A 2 8.02 16.15 0.98
CA GLU A 2 6.61 16.04 0.98
C GLU A 2 6.19 14.78 0.34
N ASN A 3 5.14 14.17 0.87
CA ASN A 3 4.51 13.03 0.23
C ASN A 3 3.68 13.55 -0.93
N LYS A 4 3.64 12.78 -1.99
CA LYS A 4 2.92 13.16 -3.18
C LYS A 4 1.77 12.21 -3.38
N ILE A 5 0.55 12.72 -3.43
CA ILE A 5 -0.62 11.89 -3.69
C ILE A 5 -0.64 11.55 -5.16
N LEU A 6 -0.57 10.26 -5.48
CA LEU A 6 -0.58 9.82 -6.86
C LEU A 6 -2.00 9.63 -7.38
N PHE A 7 -2.84 8.97 -6.60
CA PHE A 7 -4.23 8.80 -6.99
C PHE A 7 -5.03 8.26 -5.81
N ASN A 8 -6.34 8.25 -5.99
CA ASN A 8 -7.28 7.71 -5.02
C ASN A 8 -7.92 6.46 -5.62
N TYR A 9 -8.08 5.42 -4.83
CA TYR A 9 -8.66 4.18 -5.32
C TYR A 9 -9.43 3.52 -4.18
N ASN A 10 -10.73 3.35 -4.36
CA ASN A 10 -11.59 2.71 -3.36
C ASN A 10 -11.40 3.28 -1.97
N ASN A 11 -11.47 4.61 -1.87
CA ASN A 11 -11.34 5.34 -0.60
C ASN A 11 -9.97 5.19 0.05
N HIS A 12 -8.97 4.84 -0.75
CA HIS A 12 -7.59 4.80 -0.28
C HIS A 12 -6.79 5.78 -1.11
N PHE A 13 -5.81 6.41 -0.48
CA PHE A 13 -4.88 7.27 -1.21
C PHE A 13 -3.59 6.50 -1.42
N VAL A 14 -3.12 6.51 -2.65
CA VAL A 14 -1.81 5.93 -2.97
C VAL A 14 -0.85 7.09 -3.09
N ILE A 15 0.17 7.11 -2.26
CA ILE A 15 1.11 8.22 -2.21
C ILE A 15 2.52 7.72 -2.46
N GLN A 16 3.37 8.65 -2.86
CA GLN A 16 4.80 8.39 -2.97
C GLN A 16 5.47 9.24 -1.91
N ASN A 17 6.23 8.62 -1.03
CA ASN A 17 6.88 9.36 0.05
C ASN A 17 8.16 10.02 -0.43
N ASP A 18 8.86 10.69 0.48
CA ASP A 18 10.01 11.50 0.10
C ASP A 18 11.23 10.69 -0.34
N ILE A 19 11.24 9.40 -0.07
CA ILE A 19 12.33 8.55 -0.56
C ILE A 19 11.91 7.76 -1.79
N GLY A 20 10.70 8.02 -2.31
CA GLY A 20 10.27 7.43 -3.57
C GLY A 20 9.48 6.14 -3.44
N ASP A 21 9.19 5.70 -2.24
CA ASP A 21 8.43 4.47 -2.04
C ASP A 21 6.93 4.74 -1.97
N ILE A 22 6.15 3.70 -2.20
CA ILE A 22 4.71 3.81 -2.24
C ILE A 22 4.12 3.43 -0.89
N GLU A 23 3.16 4.22 -0.44
CA GLU A 23 2.38 3.91 0.77
C GLU A 23 0.91 4.08 0.44
N VAL A 24 0.08 3.32 1.12
CA VAL A 24 -1.37 3.41 0.97
C VAL A 24 -1.93 3.95 2.28
N ILE A 25 -2.82 4.94 2.18
CA ILE A 25 -3.47 5.51 3.35
C ILE A 25 -4.96 5.28 3.22
N ASN A 26 -5.58 4.66 4.22
CA ASN A 26 -7.00 4.41 4.16
C ASN A 26 -7.79 5.62 4.68
N ASP A 27 -9.10 5.52 4.69
CA ASP A 27 -9.95 6.63 5.09
C ASP A 27 -9.89 6.94 6.59
N LEU A 28 -9.29 6.05 7.36
CA LEU A 28 -9.07 6.30 8.78
C LEU A 28 -7.70 6.90 9.05
N GLY A 29 -6.88 7.06 8.02
CA GLY A 29 -5.56 7.63 8.19
C GLY A 29 -4.46 6.63 8.47
N ASP A 30 -4.80 5.34 8.47
CA ASP A 30 -3.78 4.31 8.69
C ASP A 30 -2.95 4.14 7.44
N LYS A 31 -1.65 3.96 7.63
CA LYS A 31 -0.72 3.83 6.51
C LYS A 31 -0.23 2.41 6.37
N PHE A 32 -0.07 1.98 5.15
CA PHE A 32 0.51 0.69 4.84
C PHE A 32 1.68 0.90 3.88
N TYR A 33 2.86 0.52 4.31
CA TYR A 33 4.07 0.70 3.52
C TYR A 33 4.21 -0.52 2.62
N ILE A 34 4.05 -0.34 1.34
CA ILE A 34 3.97 -1.46 0.39
C ILE A 34 5.19 -2.38 0.46
N ARG A 35 6.38 -1.79 0.55
CA ARG A 35 7.60 -2.60 0.57
C ARG A 35 7.82 -3.33 1.88
N LEU A 36 7.09 -2.97 2.92
CA LEU A 36 7.24 -3.60 4.21
C LEU A 36 6.05 -4.54 4.45
N ASP A 37 5.89 -5.48 3.54
CA ASP A 37 4.76 -6.41 3.58
C ASP A 37 5.27 -7.75 4.07
N ASP A 38 5.00 -8.08 5.33
CA ASP A 38 5.54 -9.29 5.92
C ASP A 38 4.93 -10.56 5.34
N SER A 39 3.85 -10.46 4.57
CA SER A 39 3.35 -11.64 3.88
C SER A 39 4.32 -12.12 2.82
N LYS A 40 5.21 -11.23 2.37
CA LYS A 40 6.19 -11.59 1.35
C LYS A 40 7.51 -12.04 1.93
N THR A 41 7.63 -12.01 3.25
CA THR A 41 8.89 -12.37 3.91
C THR A 41 8.67 -13.37 5.03
N ASN A 42 7.54 -14.08 4.99
CA ASN A 42 7.21 -15.10 5.99
C ASN A 42 7.21 -14.53 7.41
N GLY A 43 6.63 -13.35 7.55
CA GLY A 43 6.50 -12.74 8.86
C GLY A 43 7.67 -11.88 9.29
N ASN A 44 8.76 -11.87 8.53
CA ASN A 44 9.89 -11.00 8.82
C ASN A 44 9.63 -9.64 8.22
N ARG A 45 9.59 -8.62 9.05
CA ARG A 45 9.25 -7.28 8.58
C ARG A 45 10.47 -6.61 7.99
N LYS A 46 10.80 -6.98 6.76
CA LYS A 46 11.91 -6.39 6.03
C LYS A 46 11.40 -5.68 4.80
N LEU A 47 12.18 -4.73 4.33
CA LEU A 47 11.86 -4.08 3.07
C LEU A 47 12.10 -5.06 1.93
N VAL A 48 11.10 -5.18 1.08
CA VAL A 48 11.18 -6.06 -0.08
C VAL A 48 11.65 -5.22 -1.27
N GLU A 49 12.51 -5.81 -2.09
CA GLU A 49 12.97 -5.12 -3.29
C GLU A 49 11.86 -5.07 -4.32
N MET A 50 11.43 -3.87 -4.65
CA MET A 50 10.38 -3.67 -5.64
C MET A 50 10.64 -2.36 -6.35
N ASN A 51 10.55 -2.36 -7.68
CA ASN A 51 10.67 -1.10 -8.40
C ASN A 51 9.34 -0.35 -8.30
N PHE A 52 9.30 0.85 -8.85
CA PHE A 52 8.13 1.72 -8.73
C PHE A 52 6.88 1.06 -9.29
N GLU A 53 7.01 0.46 -10.46
CA GLU A 53 5.88 -0.17 -11.13
C GLU A 53 5.33 -1.33 -10.31
N GLN A 54 6.21 -2.13 -9.74
CA GLN A 54 5.80 -3.25 -8.90
C GLN A 54 5.10 -2.76 -7.65
N GLN A 55 5.57 -1.66 -7.08
CA GLN A 55 4.94 -1.09 -5.90
C GLN A 55 3.54 -0.57 -6.22
N LEU A 56 3.36 0.08 -7.37
CA LEU A 56 2.04 0.53 -7.77
C LEU A 56 1.08 -0.63 -7.93
N LYS A 57 1.53 -1.67 -8.58
CA LYS A 57 0.70 -2.85 -8.79
C LYS A 57 0.32 -3.48 -7.46
N SER A 58 1.28 -3.60 -6.56
CA SER A 58 1.02 -4.17 -5.24
C SER A 58 0.07 -3.32 -4.44
N SER A 59 0.12 -2.00 -4.59
CA SER A 59 -0.79 -1.13 -3.85
C SER A 59 -2.23 -1.37 -4.28
N ILE A 60 -2.47 -1.53 -5.58
CA ILE A 60 -3.81 -1.81 -6.09
C ILE A 60 -4.29 -3.19 -5.59
N GLU A 61 -3.41 -4.17 -5.62
CA GLU A 61 -3.76 -5.51 -5.15
C GLU A 61 -4.11 -5.49 -3.67
N TYR A 62 -3.34 -4.74 -2.89
CA TYR A 62 -3.61 -4.62 -1.47
C TYR A 62 -4.98 -3.98 -1.21
N ILE A 63 -5.27 -2.89 -1.92
CA ILE A 63 -6.54 -2.19 -1.74
C ILE A 63 -7.70 -3.09 -2.16
N ASP A 64 -7.55 -3.81 -3.26
CA ASP A 64 -8.59 -4.74 -3.71
C ASP A 64 -8.83 -5.82 -2.66
N TRP A 65 -7.76 -6.36 -2.10
CA TRP A 65 -7.88 -7.40 -1.09
C TRP A 65 -8.59 -6.89 0.16
N VAL A 66 -8.22 -5.71 0.62
CA VAL A 66 -8.83 -5.13 1.81
C VAL A 66 -10.32 -4.84 1.55
N THR A 67 -10.62 -4.29 0.38
CA THR A 67 -11.99 -3.95 0.03
C THR A 67 -12.85 -5.21 -0.04
N LEU A 68 -12.34 -6.25 -0.65
CA LEU A 68 -13.07 -7.51 -0.77
C LEU A 68 -13.28 -8.14 0.59
N THR A 69 -12.25 -8.12 1.43
CA THR A 69 -12.35 -8.68 2.77
C THR A 69 -13.43 -7.98 3.59
N LYS A 70 -13.50 -6.67 3.49
CA LYS A 70 -14.53 -5.92 4.19
C LYS A 70 -15.92 -6.29 3.69
N LYS A 71 -16.08 -6.49 2.41
CA LYS A 71 -17.37 -6.84 1.85
C LYS A 71 -17.84 -8.20 2.29
N THR A 72 -16.93 -9.13 2.43
CA THR A 72 -17.33 -10.49 2.76
C THR A 72 -17.42 -10.73 4.24
N LYS A 73 -17.05 -9.71 5.02
CA LYS A 73 -17.05 -9.87 6.42
C LYS A 73 -18.37 -9.48 7.02
N ASN A 74 -19.27 -10.16 7.00
CA ASN A 74 -20.51 -9.73 7.61
C ASN A 74 -21.12 -10.78 8.39
#